data_a9cbe3ec84d0b6a3273719e29f626d3d
#
_entry.id   a9cbe3ec84d0b6a3273719e29f626d3d
#
_cell.length_a   1.000
_cell.length_b   1.000
_cell.length_c   1.000
_cell.angle_alpha   90.00
_cell.angle_beta   90.00
_cell.angle_gamma   90.00
#
_symmetry.space_group_name_H-M   'P 1'
#
loop_
_entity.id
_entity.type
_entity.pdbx_description
1 polymer ?
#
loop_
_entity_poly.entity_id
_entity_poly.type
_entity_poly.pdbx_seq_one_letter_code
_entity_poly.pdbx_strand_id
1 'polypeptide(L)'
;MSNIPSTGGGWHAVRYTLRKAREAGGLLRLYRAMRTKNACKTCALGMGGQRGGMVNEAGHFPEVCKKGLQAMVADMQGAIRSDFWDQYPVERLKQLSPRQLEACGRLVEPVRYRRSTGRYEPITWDDALDRVVAQLSAASPDETFWYFSGRSSNEAGFLLQLFARLYGTNNVNNCSYYCH
;
A
#
# COMPACT_ATOMS: atom_id res chain seq x y z
N MET A 1 -21.11 11.20 15.79
CA MET A 1 -20.75 9.93 16.45
C MET A 1 -20.57 8.89 15.37
N SER A 2 -19.36 8.42 15.16
CA SER A 2 -19.07 7.35 14.18
C SER A 2 -19.67 6.04 14.71
N ASN A 3 -20.60 5.45 13.95
CA ASN A 3 -21.09 4.09 14.23
C ASN A 3 -19.94 3.10 14.09
N ILE A 4 -19.23 2.86 15.16
CA ILE A 4 -18.22 1.78 15.22
C ILE A 4 -19.01 0.47 15.29
N PRO A 5 -18.84 -0.45 14.32
CA PRO A 5 -19.54 -1.73 14.36
C PRO A 5 -19.15 -2.51 15.62
N SER A 6 -20.11 -2.91 16.42
CA SER A 6 -19.89 -3.69 17.64
C SER A 6 -19.51 -5.15 17.38
N THR A 7 -19.65 -5.62 16.14
CA THR A 7 -19.37 -7.01 15.75
C THR A 7 -18.60 -7.07 14.44
N GLY A 8 -17.63 -7.97 14.35
CA GLY A 8 -16.91 -8.28 13.10
C GLY A 8 -17.62 -9.41 12.32
N GLY A 9 -17.53 -9.38 10.99
CA GLY A 9 -18.09 -10.41 10.12
C GLY A 9 -19.57 -10.25 9.78
N GLY A 10 -20.24 -11.37 9.44
CA GLY A 10 -21.67 -11.42 9.11
C GLY A 10 -22.10 -10.46 7.99
N TRP A 11 -23.32 -9.95 8.07
CA TRP A 11 -23.90 -9.06 7.07
C TRP A 11 -23.10 -7.76 6.85
N HIS A 12 -22.39 -7.27 7.85
CA HIS A 12 -21.52 -6.09 7.71
C HIS A 12 -20.36 -6.38 6.74
N ALA A 13 -19.75 -7.56 6.81
CA ALA A 13 -18.71 -7.97 5.88
C ALA A 13 -19.25 -8.16 4.46
N VAL A 14 -20.44 -8.74 4.29
CA VAL A 14 -21.09 -8.90 2.99
C VAL A 14 -21.39 -7.54 2.36
N ARG A 15 -22.02 -6.63 3.10
CA ARG A 15 -22.29 -5.26 2.62
C ARG A 15 -21.01 -4.49 2.27
N TYR A 16 -19.97 -4.67 3.08
CA TYR A 16 -18.67 -4.08 2.80
C TYR A 16 -18.09 -4.61 1.49
N THR A 17 -18.13 -5.92 1.27
CA THR A 17 -17.65 -6.56 0.03
C THR A 17 -18.40 -6.06 -1.19
N LEU A 18 -19.73 -5.97 -1.12
CA LEU A 18 -20.56 -5.45 -2.22
C LEU A 18 -20.24 -3.98 -2.53
N ARG A 19 -20.04 -3.16 -1.51
CA ARG A 19 -19.61 -1.77 -1.69
C ARG A 19 -18.25 -1.68 -2.37
N LYS A 20 -17.28 -2.45 -1.88
CA LYS A 20 -15.93 -2.50 -2.47
C LYS A 20 -15.95 -3.07 -3.89
N ALA A 21 -16.80 -4.01 -4.19
CA ALA A 21 -16.96 -4.51 -5.54
C ALA A 21 -17.48 -3.42 -6.51
N ARG A 22 -18.43 -2.57 -6.06
CA ARG A 22 -18.88 -1.42 -6.85
C ARG A 22 -17.74 -0.43 -7.10
N GLU A 23 -16.95 -0.11 -6.07
CA GLU A 23 -15.76 0.76 -6.18
C GLU A 23 -14.73 0.17 -7.19
N ALA A 24 -14.62 -1.15 -7.26
CA ALA A 24 -13.71 -1.85 -8.19
C ALA A 24 -14.26 -1.99 -9.63
N GLY A 25 -15.47 -1.52 -9.89
CA GLY A 25 -16.12 -1.67 -11.20
C GLY A 25 -16.86 -2.99 -11.41
N GLY A 26 -17.30 -3.64 -10.33
CA GLY A 26 -18.16 -4.81 -10.34
C GLY A 26 -17.55 -6.07 -9.72
N LEU A 27 -18.41 -7.01 -9.33
CA LEU A 27 -18.04 -8.26 -8.67
C LEU A 27 -17.11 -9.13 -9.53
N LEU A 28 -17.41 -9.26 -10.82
CA LEU A 28 -16.58 -10.08 -11.73
C LEU A 28 -15.18 -9.53 -11.90
N ARG A 29 -15.05 -8.20 -12.01
CA ARG A 29 -13.75 -7.54 -12.12
C ARG A 29 -12.94 -7.74 -10.83
N LEU A 30 -13.57 -7.54 -9.68
CA LEU A 30 -12.95 -7.78 -8.38
C LEU A 30 -12.54 -9.25 -8.22
N TYR A 31 -13.43 -10.19 -8.55
CA TYR A 31 -13.15 -11.62 -8.47
C TYR A 31 -11.95 -12.00 -9.35
N ARG A 32 -11.90 -11.52 -10.60
CA ARG A 32 -10.75 -11.78 -11.49
C ARG A 32 -9.46 -11.25 -10.90
N ALA A 33 -9.46 -10.04 -10.35
CA ALA A 33 -8.29 -9.45 -9.69
C ALA A 33 -7.86 -10.27 -8.47
N MET A 34 -8.81 -10.70 -7.63
CA MET A 34 -8.55 -11.54 -6.46
C MET A 34 -7.99 -12.92 -6.82
N ARG A 35 -8.27 -13.42 -8.03
CA ARG A 35 -7.76 -14.72 -8.53
C ARG A 35 -6.37 -14.64 -9.16
N THR A 36 -5.81 -13.47 -9.33
CA THR A 36 -4.46 -13.34 -9.89
C THR A 36 -3.40 -13.90 -8.94
N LYS A 37 -2.28 -14.35 -9.48
CA LYS A 37 -1.12 -14.73 -8.69
C LYS A 37 -0.60 -13.49 -7.93
N ASN A 38 -0.19 -13.70 -6.71
CA ASN A 38 0.27 -12.61 -5.84
C ASN A 38 -0.74 -11.47 -5.65
N ALA A 39 -2.03 -11.77 -5.68
CA ALA A 39 -3.10 -10.79 -5.50
C ALA A 39 -2.99 -10.04 -4.15
N CYS A 40 -2.57 -10.73 -3.09
CA CYS A 40 -2.23 -10.12 -1.81
C CYS A 40 -0.99 -10.79 -1.23
N LYS A 41 -0.07 -10.02 -0.70
CA LYS A 41 1.22 -10.47 -0.17
C LYS A 41 1.33 -10.30 1.34
N THR A 42 0.24 -10.00 2.02
CA THR A 42 0.24 -9.68 3.46
C THR A 42 0.49 -10.91 4.34
N CYS A 43 0.00 -12.07 3.93
CA CYS A 43 0.21 -13.31 4.68
C CYS A 43 0.16 -14.53 3.77
N ALA A 44 0.66 -15.66 4.26
CA ALA A 44 0.70 -16.93 3.56
C ALA A 44 -0.67 -17.61 3.41
N LEU A 45 -1.66 -17.17 4.19
CA LEU A 45 -2.94 -17.85 4.35
C LEU A 45 -3.98 -17.49 3.30
N GLY A 46 -3.65 -17.48 2.01
CA GLY A 46 -4.75 -17.59 1.08
C GLY A 46 -4.93 -16.49 0.07
N MET A 47 -4.02 -15.55 -0.02
CA MET A 47 -4.27 -14.41 -0.89
C MET A 47 -3.22 -14.24 -2.00
N GLY A 48 -2.61 -15.31 -2.41
CA GLY A 48 -1.62 -15.20 -3.45
C GLY A 48 -0.75 -16.45 -3.55
N GLY A 49 0.45 -16.28 -4.07
CA GLY A 49 1.39 -17.35 -4.30
C GLY A 49 1.23 -18.01 -5.67
N GLN A 50 1.85 -19.15 -5.85
CA GLN A 50 1.96 -19.81 -7.17
C GLN A 50 0.62 -20.27 -7.75
N ARG A 51 -0.34 -20.60 -6.89
CA ARG A 51 -1.66 -21.10 -7.31
C ARG A 51 -2.68 -19.98 -7.57
N GLY A 52 -2.29 -18.73 -7.35
CA GLY A 52 -3.18 -17.57 -7.46
C GLY A 52 -3.94 -17.26 -6.17
N GLY A 53 -4.57 -16.10 -6.14
CA GLY A 53 -5.30 -15.61 -4.98
C GLY A 53 -6.53 -16.45 -4.63
N MET A 54 -7.03 -16.28 -3.41
CA MET A 54 -8.13 -17.02 -2.80
C MET A 54 -7.84 -18.53 -2.58
N VAL A 55 -6.56 -18.92 -2.64
CA VAL A 55 -6.10 -20.27 -2.33
C VAL A 55 -5.04 -20.16 -1.25
N ASN A 56 -5.17 -20.88 -0.15
CA ASN A 56 -4.15 -20.94 0.89
C ASN A 56 -3.02 -21.93 0.54
N GLU A 57 -1.98 -21.98 1.36
CA GLU A 57 -0.84 -22.88 1.15
C GLU A 57 -1.25 -24.37 1.18
N ALA A 58 -2.27 -24.73 1.96
CA ALA A 58 -2.83 -26.07 2.00
C ALA A 58 -3.72 -26.40 0.79
N GLY A 59 -3.96 -25.44 -0.11
CA GLY A 59 -4.76 -25.62 -1.31
C GLY A 59 -6.26 -25.42 -1.10
N HIS A 60 -6.70 -24.93 0.05
CA HIS A 60 -8.12 -24.66 0.31
C HIS A 60 -8.61 -23.45 -0.50
N PHE A 61 -9.82 -23.57 -1.03
CA PHE A 61 -10.51 -22.54 -1.80
C PHE A 61 -12.01 -22.55 -1.45
N PRO A 62 -12.66 -21.40 -1.33
CA PRO A 62 -12.13 -20.05 -1.38
C PRO A 62 -11.66 -19.54 -0.01
N GLU A 63 -10.49 -18.94 0.04
CA GLU A 63 -10.04 -18.18 1.19
C GLU A 63 -10.16 -16.68 0.93
N VAL A 64 -10.93 -15.96 1.75
CA VAL A 64 -11.21 -14.54 1.57
C VAL A 64 -10.90 -13.76 2.83
N CYS A 65 -10.05 -12.76 2.70
CA CYS A 65 -9.71 -11.85 3.76
C CYS A 65 -10.22 -10.44 3.44
N LYS A 66 -10.89 -9.80 4.40
CA LYS A 66 -11.37 -8.42 4.28
C LYS A 66 -10.23 -7.43 3.97
N LYS A 67 -9.06 -7.61 4.57
CA LYS A 67 -7.89 -6.75 4.34
C LYS A 67 -7.30 -6.96 2.95
N GLY A 68 -7.23 -8.20 2.48
CA GLY A 68 -6.79 -8.51 1.12
C GLY A 68 -7.73 -7.92 0.07
N LEU A 69 -9.03 -8.02 0.28
CA LEU A 69 -10.03 -7.41 -0.59
C LEU A 69 -9.89 -5.88 -0.63
N GLN A 70 -9.69 -5.24 0.52
CA GLN A 70 -9.45 -3.79 0.60
C GLN A 70 -8.17 -3.39 -0.15
N ALA A 71 -7.08 -4.13 0.04
CA ALA A 71 -5.82 -3.89 -0.65
C ALA A 71 -5.98 -4.02 -2.17
N MET A 72 -6.67 -5.08 -2.63
CA MET A 72 -6.91 -5.30 -4.05
C MET A 72 -7.71 -4.17 -4.68
N VAL A 73 -8.78 -3.71 -4.03
CA VAL A 73 -9.58 -2.58 -4.55
C VAL A 73 -8.75 -1.30 -4.60
N ALA A 74 -7.89 -1.04 -3.63
CA ALA A 74 -6.97 0.09 -3.67
C ALA A 74 -5.98 -0.02 -4.84
N ASP A 75 -5.45 -1.22 -5.11
CA ASP A 75 -4.52 -1.45 -6.23
C ASP A 75 -5.20 -1.38 -7.61
N MET A 76 -6.52 -1.59 -7.67
CA MET A 76 -7.30 -1.45 -8.91
C MET A 76 -7.65 -0.01 -9.28
N GLN A 77 -7.34 0.95 -8.43
CA GLN A 77 -7.55 2.37 -8.74
C GLN A 77 -6.56 2.83 -9.82
N GLY A 78 -6.99 3.80 -10.61
CA GLY A 78 -6.13 4.42 -11.62
C GLY A 78 -4.99 5.23 -10.99
N ALA A 79 -4.02 5.60 -11.83
CA ALA A 79 -2.96 6.51 -11.44
C ALA A 79 -3.52 7.91 -11.08
N ILE A 80 -2.85 8.58 -10.16
CA ILE A 80 -3.04 10.01 -9.95
C ILE A 80 -2.67 10.74 -11.25
N ARG A 81 -3.54 11.64 -11.70
CA ARG A 81 -3.28 12.42 -12.91
C ARG A 81 -2.16 13.44 -12.68
N SER A 82 -1.42 13.74 -13.72
CA SER A 82 -0.31 14.71 -13.65
C SER A 82 -0.76 16.12 -13.22
N ASP A 83 -1.98 16.53 -13.63
CA ASP A 83 -2.57 17.82 -13.26
C ASP A 83 -3.10 17.89 -11.81
N PHE A 84 -3.11 16.78 -11.10
CA PHE A 84 -3.58 16.70 -9.72
C PHE A 84 -2.80 17.61 -8.78
N TRP A 85 -1.47 17.65 -8.92
CA TRP A 85 -0.60 18.42 -8.05
C TRP A 85 -0.78 19.94 -8.20
N ASP A 86 -1.22 20.38 -9.37
CA ASP A 86 -1.56 21.80 -9.62
C ASP A 86 -2.86 22.21 -8.91
N GLN A 87 -3.80 21.25 -8.81
CA GLN A 87 -5.11 21.48 -8.21
C GLN A 87 -5.13 21.29 -6.70
N TYR A 88 -4.19 20.52 -6.14
CA TYR A 88 -4.15 20.11 -4.75
C TYR A 88 -2.86 20.51 -4.03
N PRO A 89 -2.74 21.78 -3.59
CA PRO A 89 -1.67 22.17 -2.68
C PRO A 89 -1.80 21.40 -1.35
N VAL A 90 -0.71 21.30 -0.60
CA VAL A 90 -0.66 20.49 0.65
C VAL A 90 -1.75 20.90 1.65
N GLU A 91 -2.06 22.20 1.74
CA GLU A 91 -3.10 22.67 2.65
C GLU A 91 -4.51 22.12 2.27
N ARG A 92 -4.77 21.96 0.98
CA ARG A 92 -6.00 21.32 0.51
C ARG A 92 -5.99 19.81 0.76
N LEU A 93 -4.84 19.16 0.58
CA LEU A 93 -4.69 17.72 0.87
C LEU A 93 -4.92 17.41 2.35
N LYS A 94 -4.48 18.27 3.27
CA LYS A 94 -4.71 18.14 4.70
C LYS A 94 -6.20 18.18 5.11
N GLN A 95 -7.04 18.80 4.29
CA GLN A 95 -8.48 18.89 4.53
C GLN A 95 -9.23 17.63 4.08
N LEU A 96 -8.60 16.79 3.28
CA LEU A 96 -9.21 15.55 2.81
C LEU A 96 -9.17 14.48 3.91
N SER A 97 -10.27 13.75 4.06
CA SER A 97 -10.29 12.56 4.89
C SER A 97 -9.38 11.47 4.31
N PRO A 98 -8.89 10.51 5.12
CA PRO A 98 -8.07 9.40 4.62
C PRO A 98 -8.73 8.63 3.46
N ARG A 99 -10.05 8.50 3.49
CA ARG A 99 -10.80 7.85 2.41
C ARG A 99 -10.79 8.65 1.11
N GLN A 100 -10.88 9.97 1.20
CA GLN A 100 -10.80 10.84 0.02
C GLN A 100 -9.40 10.83 -0.57
N LEU A 101 -8.36 10.84 0.28
CA LEU A 101 -6.97 10.69 -0.16
C LEU A 101 -6.75 9.35 -0.86
N GLU A 102 -7.25 8.24 -0.29
CA GLU A 102 -7.19 6.93 -0.93
C GLU A 102 -7.89 6.93 -2.30
N ALA A 103 -9.00 7.67 -2.44
CA ALA A 103 -9.77 7.74 -3.68
C ALA A 103 -9.15 8.62 -4.78
N CYS A 104 -8.13 9.42 -4.47
CA CYS A 104 -7.42 10.25 -5.47
C CYS A 104 -6.67 9.42 -6.52
N GLY A 105 -6.39 8.15 -6.23
CA GLY A 105 -5.66 7.26 -7.13
C GLY A 105 -4.32 6.80 -6.57
N ARG A 106 -3.54 6.12 -7.41
CA ARG A 106 -2.23 5.55 -7.06
C ARG A 106 -1.11 6.48 -7.49
N LEU A 107 -0.16 6.69 -6.58
CA LEU A 107 1.08 7.38 -6.90
C LEU A 107 1.94 6.45 -7.78
N VAL A 108 2.30 6.91 -8.97
CA VAL A 108 3.04 6.12 -9.99
C VAL A 108 4.37 6.73 -10.38
N GLU A 109 4.66 7.92 -9.89
CA GLU A 109 5.89 8.65 -10.13
C GLU A 109 6.38 9.31 -8.83
N PRO A 110 7.68 9.56 -8.67
CA PRO A 110 8.18 10.26 -7.51
C PRO A 110 7.74 11.72 -7.54
N VAL A 111 7.35 12.23 -6.38
CA VAL A 111 6.99 13.64 -6.21
C VAL A 111 7.77 14.26 -5.07
N ARG A 112 8.11 15.52 -5.20
CA ARG A 112 8.83 16.31 -4.20
C ARG A 112 7.97 17.45 -3.70
N TYR A 113 7.92 17.64 -2.38
CA TYR A 113 7.33 18.82 -1.80
C TYR A 113 8.22 20.04 -2.02
N ARG A 114 7.67 21.10 -2.61
CA ARG A 114 8.35 22.38 -2.79
C ARG A 114 7.76 23.42 -1.84
N ARG A 115 8.57 23.86 -0.89
CA ARG A 115 8.13 24.83 0.15
C ARG A 115 7.68 26.15 -0.44
N SER A 116 8.34 26.65 -1.51
CA SER A 116 8.01 27.93 -2.14
C SER A 116 6.62 27.96 -2.77
N THR A 117 6.13 26.82 -3.26
CA THR A 117 4.80 26.71 -3.91
C THR A 117 3.76 26.06 -2.99
N GLY A 118 4.17 25.43 -1.89
CA GLY A 118 3.30 24.68 -1.00
C GLY A 118 2.69 23.43 -1.66
N ARG A 119 3.31 22.89 -2.71
CA ARG A 119 2.79 21.78 -3.53
C ARG A 119 3.79 20.64 -3.64
N TYR A 120 3.28 19.49 -4.03
CA TYR A 120 4.11 18.41 -4.56
C TYR A 120 4.28 18.63 -6.08
N GLU A 121 5.48 18.39 -6.56
CA GLU A 121 5.84 18.48 -7.98
C GLU A 121 6.47 17.14 -8.40
N PRO A 122 6.07 16.57 -9.55
CA PRO A 122 6.74 15.41 -10.12
C PRO A 122 8.22 15.67 -10.34
N ILE A 123 9.04 14.66 -10.07
CA ILE A 123 10.48 14.68 -10.36
C ILE A 123 10.86 13.40 -11.09
N THR A 124 12.02 13.36 -11.71
CA THR A 124 12.53 12.14 -12.33
C THR A 124 12.94 11.11 -11.28
N TRP A 125 13.00 9.84 -11.66
CA TRP A 125 13.52 8.79 -10.80
C TRP A 125 14.99 9.02 -10.44
N ASP A 126 15.80 9.51 -11.39
CA ASP A 126 17.20 9.82 -11.15
C ASP A 126 17.34 10.93 -10.10
N ASP A 127 16.59 12.03 -10.23
CA ASP A 127 16.57 13.09 -9.21
C ASP A 127 16.12 12.57 -7.83
N ALA A 128 15.16 11.65 -7.80
CA ALA A 128 14.67 11.08 -6.55
C ALA A 128 15.75 10.20 -5.89
N LEU A 129 16.39 9.34 -6.67
CA LEU A 129 17.45 8.44 -6.21
C LEU A 129 18.69 9.21 -5.75
N ASP A 130 19.13 10.21 -6.51
CA ASP A 130 20.26 11.06 -6.13
C ASP A 130 20.05 11.74 -4.77
N ARG A 131 18.81 12.21 -4.53
CA ARG A 131 18.45 12.82 -3.25
C ARG A 131 18.45 11.82 -2.11
N VAL A 132 17.92 10.61 -2.34
CA VAL A 132 17.94 9.52 -1.35
C VAL A 132 19.37 9.16 -1.01
N VAL A 133 20.24 8.97 -2.03
CA VAL A 133 21.65 8.66 -1.85
C VAL A 133 22.35 9.78 -1.06
N ALA A 134 22.14 11.05 -1.42
CA ALA A 134 22.75 12.17 -0.73
C ALA A 134 22.33 12.21 0.76
N GLN A 135 21.06 11.96 1.09
CA GLN A 135 20.60 11.94 2.47
C GLN A 135 21.17 10.75 3.26
N LEU A 136 21.18 9.56 2.67
CA LEU A 136 21.72 8.38 3.32
C LEU A 136 23.24 8.47 3.52
N SER A 137 23.97 9.06 2.56
CA SER A 137 25.42 9.27 2.68
C SER A 137 25.79 10.32 3.74
N ALA A 138 24.88 11.23 4.05
CA ALA A 138 25.08 12.26 5.09
C ALA A 138 24.67 11.79 6.49
N ALA A 139 23.86 10.73 6.60
CA ALA A 139 23.36 10.20 7.87
C ALA A 139 24.26 9.05 8.36
N SER A 140 24.41 8.93 9.69
CA SER A 140 24.99 7.73 10.28
C SER A 140 24.03 6.55 10.11
N PRO A 141 24.50 5.35 9.77
CA PRO A 141 23.66 4.15 9.70
C PRO A 141 22.86 3.91 10.98
N ASP A 142 23.42 4.18 12.15
CA ASP A 142 22.76 4.00 13.46
C ASP A 142 21.63 5.00 13.71
N GLU A 143 21.63 6.14 13.01
CA GLU A 143 20.56 7.15 13.08
C GLU A 143 19.42 6.87 12.10
N THR A 144 19.50 5.80 11.32
CA THR A 144 18.47 5.41 10.37
C THR A 144 17.63 4.28 10.90
N PHE A 145 16.34 4.29 10.52
CA PHE A 145 15.39 3.22 10.83
C PHE A 145 14.61 2.83 9.58
N TRP A 146 14.65 1.55 9.26
CA TRP A 146 14.03 0.98 8.07
C TRP A 146 12.74 0.25 8.44
N TYR A 147 11.61 0.81 8.02
CA TYR A 147 10.30 0.27 8.33
C TYR A 147 9.55 -0.07 7.06
N PHE A 148 9.01 -1.27 6.99
CA PHE A 148 8.21 -1.70 5.86
C PHE A 148 6.85 -2.27 6.28
N SER A 149 5.90 -2.16 5.36
CA SER A 149 4.53 -2.64 5.58
C SER A 149 4.48 -4.16 5.61
N GLY A 150 3.60 -4.73 6.44
CA GLY A 150 3.25 -6.15 6.36
C GLY A 150 2.59 -6.55 5.02
N ARG A 151 2.28 -5.58 4.16
CA ARG A 151 1.82 -5.83 2.78
C ARG A 151 2.95 -5.92 1.76
N SER A 152 4.18 -5.69 2.17
CA SER A 152 5.34 -5.91 1.32
C SER A 152 5.49 -7.38 0.99
N SER A 153 5.93 -7.70 -0.22
CA SER A 153 6.26 -9.09 -0.55
C SER A 153 7.48 -9.56 0.25
N ASN A 154 7.65 -10.87 0.37
CA ASN A 154 8.81 -11.45 1.03
C ASN A 154 10.11 -11.01 0.34
N GLU A 155 10.11 -10.94 -0.99
CA GLU A 155 11.24 -10.48 -1.79
C GLU A 155 11.58 -9.01 -1.49
N ALA A 156 10.58 -8.14 -1.43
CA ALA A 156 10.79 -6.73 -1.09
C ALA A 156 11.30 -6.56 0.35
N GLY A 157 10.78 -7.35 1.30
CA GLY A 157 11.25 -7.37 2.67
C GLY A 157 12.70 -7.85 2.78
N PHE A 158 13.05 -8.91 2.06
CA PHE A 158 14.41 -9.42 1.99
C PHE A 158 15.39 -8.39 1.41
N LEU A 159 15.04 -7.77 0.28
CA LEU A 159 15.87 -6.75 -0.36
C LEU A 159 16.08 -5.53 0.54
N LEU A 160 15.03 -5.07 1.23
CA LEU A 160 15.17 -3.95 2.16
C LEU A 160 16.09 -4.30 3.34
N GLN A 161 15.96 -5.51 3.89
CA GLN A 161 16.82 -5.97 4.99
C GLN A 161 18.28 -6.10 4.52
N LEU A 162 18.50 -6.67 3.33
CA LEU A 162 19.83 -6.78 2.75
C LEU A 162 20.44 -5.39 2.54
N PHE A 163 19.68 -4.47 1.96
CA PHE A 163 20.12 -3.10 1.74
C PHE A 163 20.49 -2.40 3.06
N ALA A 164 19.65 -2.48 4.08
CA ALA A 164 19.93 -1.87 5.38
C ALA A 164 21.22 -2.41 6.02
N ARG A 165 21.47 -3.73 5.92
CA ARG A 165 22.68 -4.35 6.41
C ARG A 165 23.93 -3.93 5.62
N LEU A 166 23.83 -3.83 4.29
CA LEU A 166 24.92 -3.32 3.45
C LEU A 166 25.20 -1.84 3.71
N TYR A 167 24.15 -1.07 4.02
CA TYR A 167 24.28 0.32 4.44
C TYR A 167 24.95 0.47 5.82
N GLY A 168 24.89 -0.57 6.67
CA GLY A 168 25.59 -0.63 7.94
C GLY A 168 24.71 -0.60 9.19
N THR A 169 23.42 -0.92 9.07
CA THR A 169 22.51 -0.95 10.22
C THR A 169 21.64 -2.21 10.26
N ASN A 170 21.24 -2.59 11.48
CA ASN A 170 20.22 -3.61 11.74
C ASN A 170 18.88 -3.01 12.22
N ASN A 171 18.72 -1.70 12.17
CA ASN A 171 17.50 -1.00 12.56
C ASN A 171 16.37 -1.22 11.54
N VAL A 172 15.93 -2.46 11.39
CA VAL A 172 14.92 -2.89 10.42
C VAL A 172 13.74 -3.51 11.16
N ASN A 173 12.54 -3.09 10.82
CA ASN A 173 11.34 -3.67 11.38
C ASN A 173 10.14 -3.58 10.42
N ASN A 174 9.07 -4.30 10.72
CA ASN A 174 7.83 -4.22 9.97
C ASN A 174 6.61 -4.11 10.90
N CYS A 175 5.44 -3.88 10.33
CA CYS A 175 4.22 -3.70 11.11
C CYS A 175 3.79 -4.97 11.85
N SER A 176 4.19 -6.15 11.42
CA SER A 176 3.82 -7.41 12.08
C SER A 176 4.33 -7.48 13.52
N TYR A 177 5.43 -6.83 13.80
CA TYR A 177 6.02 -6.77 15.14
C TYR A 177 5.18 -6.00 16.14
N TYR A 178 4.36 -5.05 15.67
CA TYR A 178 3.54 -4.18 16.52
C TYR A 178 2.03 -4.45 16.38
N CYS A 179 1.62 -5.26 15.42
CA CYS A 179 0.22 -5.39 15.00
C CYS A 179 -0.43 -6.73 15.40
N HIS A 180 0.32 -7.64 16.00
CA HIS A 180 -0.17 -8.95 16.45
C HIS A 180 -0.35 -9.03 17.94
#